data_4d05629a353ad54ef078750e654e0033
#
_entry.id   4d05629a353ad54ef078750e654e0033
#
_cell.length_a   1.000
_cell.length_b   1.000
_cell.length_c   1.000
_cell.angle_alpha   90.00
_cell.angle_beta   90.00
_cell.angle_gamma   90.00
#
_symmetry.space_group_name_H-M   'P 1'
#
loop_
_entity.id
_entity.type
_entity.pdbx_description
1 polymer ?
#
loop_
_entity_poly.entity_id
_entity_poly.type
_entity_poly.pdbx_seq_one_letter_code
_entity_poly.pdbx_strand_id
1 'polypeptide(L)'
;MKKFVNIFSIAALIVSTATAAVTFNLNTSTAPGFTDTTSTLVIRGSMNGWSGNDWEMSNIGGDYWTYASDTLSDGDYEYKYVVIDNMGTESWESTDNRTLSVSGDTDLPQDYWENGATPPYTETDSIVVWFR
;
A
#
# COMPACT_ATOMS: atom_id res chain seq x y z
N MET A 1 48.97 -34.36 31.58
CA MET A 1 47.52 -34.27 31.26
C MET A 1 47.29 -33.21 30.23
N LYS A 2 46.85 -33.61 29.06
CA LYS A 2 46.44 -32.66 28.02
C LYS A 2 45.00 -32.31 28.23
N LYS A 3 44.67 -31.03 28.51
CA LYS A 3 43.31 -30.54 28.57
C LYS A 3 42.84 -30.24 27.13
N PHE A 4 41.83 -30.95 26.65
CA PHE A 4 41.19 -30.64 25.39
C PHE A 4 40.15 -29.56 25.66
N VAL A 5 40.35 -28.38 25.09
CA VAL A 5 39.31 -27.31 25.09
C VAL A 5 38.48 -27.51 23.82
N ASN A 6 37.29 -28.02 23.99
CA ASN A 6 36.29 -28.02 22.89
C ASN A 6 35.77 -26.59 22.71
N ILE A 7 36.26 -25.91 21.70
CA ILE A 7 35.68 -24.63 21.28
C ILE A 7 34.52 -24.99 20.35
N PHE A 8 33.29 -24.93 20.90
CA PHE A 8 32.08 -24.93 20.07
C PHE A 8 31.96 -23.56 19.41
N SER A 9 32.33 -23.49 18.15
CA SER A 9 32.00 -22.31 17.33
C SER A 9 30.51 -22.38 17.00
N ILE A 10 29.68 -21.59 17.68
CA ILE A 10 28.31 -21.39 17.31
C ILE A 10 28.35 -20.41 16.14
N ALA A 11 28.23 -20.94 14.93
CA ALA A 11 27.95 -20.12 13.77
C ALA A 11 26.51 -19.61 13.89
N ALA A 12 26.36 -18.35 14.26
CA ALA A 12 25.05 -17.69 14.18
C ALA A 12 24.68 -17.61 12.71
N LEU A 13 23.68 -18.39 12.28
CA LEU A 13 23.07 -18.28 10.96
C LEU A 13 22.26 -16.97 10.94
N ILE A 14 22.83 -15.92 10.36
CA ILE A 14 22.09 -14.69 10.10
C ILE A 14 21.19 -14.99 8.90
N VAL A 15 19.92 -15.31 9.17
CA VAL A 15 18.90 -15.36 8.13
C VAL A 15 18.54 -13.91 7.83
N SER A 16 19.13 -13.35 6.78
CA SER A 16 18.67 -12.08 6.21
C SER A 16 17.37 -12.37 5.47
N THR A 17 16.23 -11.91 6.00
CA THR A 17 14.99 -11.86 5.24
C THR A 17 15.12 -10.73 4.23
N ALA A 18 15.13 -11.07 2.94
CA ALA A 18 15.05 -10.06 1.90
C ALA A 18 13.69 -9.34 2.03
N THR A 19 13.73 -8.01 1.99
CA THR A 19 12.51 -7.19 1.90
C THR A 19 12.24 -6.87 0.44
N ALA A 20 10.96 -6.77 0.09
CA ALA A 20 10.50 -6.43 -1.24
C ALA A 20 10.09 -4.96 -1.30
N ALA A 21 10.40 -4.30 -2.41
CA ALA A 21 9.83 -3.00 -2.75
C ALA A 21 8.45 -3.20 -3.34
N VAL A 22 7.41 -2.73 -2.64
CA VAL A 22 6.01 -2.82 -3.09
C VAL A 22 5.46 -1.43 -3.28
N THR A 23 4.97 -1.15 -4.49
CA THR A 23 4.36 0.14 -4.83
C THR A 23 2.84 0.00 -4.88
N PHE A 24 2.16 0.83 -4.12
CA PHE A 24 0.71 0.96 -4.08
C PHE A 24 0.29 2.18 -4.90
N ASN A 25 -0.73 2.03 -5.72
CA ASN A 25 -1.26 3.08 -6.58
C ASN A 25 -2.76 3.19 -6.38
N LEU A 26 -3.27 4.37 -6.02
CA LEU A 26 -4.70 4.61 -5.78
C LEU A 26 -5.20 5.81 -6.57
N ASN A 27 -6.41 5.68 -7.13
CA ASN A 27 -7.20 6.77 -7.66
C ASN A 27 -8.37 7.08 -6.71
N THR A 28 -8.48 8.34 -6.29
CA THR A 28 -9.46 8.80 -5.31
C THR A 28 -10.67 9.49 -5.91
N SER A 29 -10.87 9.42 -7.24
CA SER A 29 -11.99 10.10 -7.93
C SER A 29 -13.37 9.70 -7.42
N THR A 30 -13.48 8.53 -6.79
CA THR A 30 -14.73 8.03 -6.21
C THR A 30 -14.79 8.11 -4.68
N ALA A 31 -13.75 8.63 -4.03
CA ALA A 31 -13.74 8.78 -2.58
C ALA A 31 -14.68 9.91 -2.13
N PRO A 32 -15.72 9.63 -1.32
CA PRO A 32 -16.69 10.65 -0.92
C PRO A 32 -16.05 11.72 -0.05
N GLY A 33 -16.25 12.99 -0.42
CA GLY A 33 -15.78 14.12 0.38
C GLY A 33 -14.26 14.25 0.49
N PHE A 34 -13.51 13.48 -0.31
CA PHE A 34 -12.07 13.59 -0.35
C PHE A 34 -11.64 14.91 -0.98
N THR A 35 -10.75 15.63 -0.30
CA THR A 35 -10.11 16.83 -0.83
C THR A 35 -8.60 16.67 -0.70
N ASP A 36 -7.91 16.67 -1.80
CA ASP A 36 -6.46 16.48 -1.92
C ASP A 36 -5.61 17.52 -1.15
N THR A 37 -6.21 18.67 -0.80
CA THR A 37 -5.51 19.77 -0.13
C THR A 37 -5.58 19.74 1.40
N THR A 38 -6.48 18.97 1.99
CA THR A 38 -6.76 18.98 3.43
C THR A 38 -6.85 17.60 4.07
N SER A 39 -6.86 16.56 3.28
CA SER A 39 -6.97 15.18 3.75
C SER A 39 -5.63 14.45 3.59
N THR A 40 -5.36 13.55 4.53
CA THR A 40 -4.26 12.60 4.47
C THR A 40 -4.79 11.24 4.03
N LEU A 41 -4.10 10.59 3.12
CA LEU A 41 -4.43 9.26 2.65
C LEU A 41 -3.37 8.28 3.13
N VAL A 42 -3.79 7.25 3.85
CA VAL A 42 -2.88 6.25 4.43
C VAL A 42 -3.30 4.83 4.05
N ILE A 43 -2.33 3.91 4.08
CA ILE A 43 -2.55 2.48 3.94
C ILE A 43 -2.46 1.85 5.32
N ARG A 44 -3.47 1.09 5.71
CA ARG A 44 -3.46 0.31 6.94
C ARG A 44 -3.80 -1.14 6.66
N GLY A 45 -3.10 -2.04 7.31
CA GLY A 45 -3.26 -3.46 7.07
C GLY A 45 -2.53 -4.33 8.07
N SER A 46 -2.51 -5.63 7.82
CA SER A 46 -1.82 -6.60 8.67
C SER A 46 -0.32 -6.30 8.82
N MET A 47 0.28 -5.62 7.83
CA MET A 47 1.69 -5.25 7.82
C MET A 47 2.07 -4.15 8.82
N ASN A 48 1.11 -3.31 9.23
CA ASN A 48 1.34 -2.21 10.17
C ASN A 48 0.36 -2.22 11.37
N GLY A 49 -0.26 -3.37 11.63
CA GLY A 49 -1.18 -3.55 12.75
C GLY A 49 -2.48 -2.76 12.64
N TRP A 50 -2.90 -2.40 11.43
CA TRP A 50 -4.13 -1.65 11.15
C TRP A 50 -4.18 -0.26 11.80
N SER A 51 -3.02 0.36 12.01
CA SER A 51 -2.92 1.62 12.75
C SER A 51 -1.74 2.48 12.29
N GLY A 52 -1.72 3.73 12.76
CA GLY A 52 -0.65 4.67 12.46
C GLY A 52 -0.78 5.34 11.10
N ASN A 53 0.11 6.30 10.84
CA ASN A 53 0.12 7.10 9.61
C ASN A 53 1.47 6.98 8.87
N ASP A 54 2.32 6.01 9.24
CA ASP A 54 3.65 5.86 8.63
C ASP A 54 3.58 5.49 7.14
N TRP A 55 2.44 4.94 6.70
CA TRP A 55 2.19 4.58 5.31
C TRP A 55 1.30 5.62 4.63
N GLU A 56 1.73 6.88 4.70
CA GLU A 56 1.07 8.00 4.04
C GLU A 56 1.40 8.02 2.56
N MET A 57 0.36 8.09 1.72
CA MET A 57 0.50 8.17 0.28
C MET A 57 0.81 9.60 -0.18
N SER A 58 1.59 9.72 -1.23
CA SER A 58 1.91 11.00 -1.88
C SER A 58 1.03 11.21 -3.11
N ASN A 59 0.50 12.42 -3.27
CA ASN A 59 -0.20 12.82 -4.49
C ASN A 59 0.81 13.00 -5.63
N ILE A 60 0.53 12.38 -6.77
CA ILE A 60 1.37 12.46 -7.98
C ILE A 60 0.69 13.22 -9.12
N GLY A 61 -0.48 13.81 -8.86
CA GLY A 61 -1.23 14.66 -9.78
C GLY A 61 -2.71 14.28 -9.83
N GLY A 62 -3.61 15.27 -9.69
CA GLY A 62 -5.04 15.05 -9.68
C GLY A 62 -5.47 14.03 -8.61
N ASP A 63 -6.25 13.04 -9.01
CA ASP A 63 -6.77 12.00 -8.13
C ASP A 63 -5.80 10.82 -7.93
N TYR A 64 -4.56 10.90 -8.42
CA TYR A 64 -3.61 9.80 -8.38
C TYR A 64 -2.66 9.91 -7.19
N TRP A 65 -2.52 8.82 -6.46
CA TRP A 65 -1.71 8.69 -5.26
C TRP A 65 -0.83 7.46 -5.31
N THR A 66 0.35 7.54 -4.73
CA THR A 66 1.30 6.42 -4.67
C THR A 66 1.98 6.33 -3.31
N TYR A 67 2.35 5.12 -2.92
CA TYR A 67 3.21 4.84 -1.78
C TYR A 67 4.10 3.65 -2.10
N ALA A 68 5.40 3.74 -1.84
CA ALA A 68 6.34 2.64 -1.98
C ALA A 68 6.88 2.22 -0.60
N SER A 69 6.74 0.95 -0.28
CA SER A 69 7.35 0.32 0.89
C SER A 69 8.49 -0.57 0.46
N ASP A 70 9.60 -0.54 1.18
CA ASP A 70 10.75 -1.44 1.03
C ASP A 70 10.92 -2.38 2.23
N THR A 71 9.92 -2.45 3.10
CA THR A 71 9.97 -3.16 4.38
C THR A 71 9.16 -4.45 4.41
N LEU A 72 8.42 -4.77 3.36
CA LEU A 72 7.61 -5.98 3.31
C LEU A 72 8.47 -7.22 3.03
N SER A 73 8.26 -8.26 3.83
CA SER A 73 8.77 -9.59 3.52
C SER A 73 7.84 -10.33 2.57
N ASP A 74 8.30 -11.39 1.93
CA ASP A 74 7.42 -12.29 1.19
C ASP A 74 6.31 -12.83 2.09
N GLY A 75 5.08 -12.85 1.60
CA GLY A 75 3.92 -13.29 2.35
C GLY A 75 2.61 -12.68 1.88
N ASP A 76 1.54 -13.05 2.56
CA ASP A 76 0.19 -12.58 2.28
C ASP A 76 -0.23 -11.52 3.31
N TYR A 77 -0.79 -10.44 2.80
CA TYR A 77 -1.23 -9.29 3.58
C TYR A 77 -2.65 -8.90 3.22
N GLU A 78 -3.34 -8.33 4.20
CA GLU A 78 -4.62 -7.65 4.00
C GLU A 78 -4.46 -6.17 4.31
N TYR A 79 -5.14 -5.30 3.56
CA TYR A 79 -5.05 -3.86 3.75
C TYR A 79 -6.30 -3.13 3.28
N LYS A 80 -6.40 -1.85 3.67
CA LYS A 80 -7.37 -0.86 3.19
C LYS A 80 -6.70 0.49 3.04
N TYR A 81 -7.29 1.31 2.20
CA TYR A 81 -7.01 2.73 2.18
C TYR A 81 -7.89 3.46 3.19
N VAL A 82 -7.35 4.48 3.82
CA VAL A 82 -8.04 5.29 4.82
C VAL A 82 -7.79 6.76 4.54
N VAL A 83 -8.87 7.52 4.46
CA VAL A 83 -8.82 8.99 4.38
C VAL A 83 -8.93 9.56 5.78
N ILE A 84 -8.05 10.47 6.12
CA ILE A 84 -8.07 11.20 7.39
C ILE A 84 -8.30 12.67 7.04
N ASP A 85 -9.40 13.25 7.48
CA ASP A 85 -9.71 14.66 7.23
C ASP A 85 -8.88 15.61 8.11
N ASN A 86 -9.01 16.90 7.88
CA ASN A 86 -8.28 17.92 8.62
C ASN A 86 -8.67 18.05 10.11
N MET A 87 -9.73 17.36 10.55
CA MET A 87 -10.13 17.25 11.94
C MET A 87 -9.68 15.93 12.58
N GLY A 88 -9.03 15.06 11.80
CA GLY A 88 -8.57 13.75 12.25
C GLY A 88 -9.65 12.66 12.18
N THR A 89 -10.76 12.90 11.47
CA THR A 89 -11.80 11.89 11.27
C THR A 89 -11.34 10.89 10.21
N GLU A 90 -11.42 9.61 10.54
CA GLU A 90 -11.03 8.53 9.65
C GLU A 90 -12.22 8.00 8.86
N SER A 91 -12.05 7.91 7.55
CA SER A 91 -12.96 7.25 6.63
C SER A 91 -12.27 6.04 6.00
N TRP A 92 -12.73 4.87 6.36
CA TRP A 92 -12.23 3.59 5.85
C TRP A 92 -13.04 3.17 4.63
N GLU A 93 -12.38 2.46 3.70
CA GLU A 93 -13.12 1.79 2.63
C GLU A 93 -14.18 0.86 3.24
N SER A 94 -15.41 0.89 2.71
CA SER A 94 -16.53 0.09 3.20
C SER A 94 -16.53 -1.35 2.67
N THR A 95 -15.77 -1.62 1.61
CA THR A 95 -15.62 -2.94 1.00
C THR A 95 -14.80 -3.91 1.87
N ASP A 96 -14.73 -5.17 1.48
CA ASP A 96 -13.86 -6.16 2.10
C ASP A 96 -12.39 -5.71 2.07
N ASN A 97 -11.57 -6.32 2.93
CA ASN A 97 -10.13 -6.06 2.92
C ASN A 97 -9.54 -6.44 1.56
N ARG A 98 -8.66 -5.59 1.07
CA ARG A 98 -7.83 -5.90 -0.10
C ARG A 98 -6.78 -6.92 0.29
N THR A 99 -6.38 -7.76 -0.64
CA THR A 99 -5.37 -8.79 -0.43
C THR A 99 -4.14 -8.53 -1.29
N LEU A 100 -2.97 -8.81 -0.75
CA LEU A 100 -1.69 -8.66 -1.41
C LEU A 100 -0.82 -9.87 -1.12
N SER A 101 -0.32 -10.54 -2.15
CA SER A 101 0.72 -11.56 -2.03
C SER A 101 2.05 -10.98 -2.50
N VAL A 102 3.02 -10.87 -1.60
CA VAL A 102 4.36 -10.37 -1.89
C VAL A 102 5.29 -11.54 -2.18
N SER A 103 5.97 -11.49 -3.30
CA SER A 103 7.02 -12.43 -3.71
C SER A 103 8.07 -11.65 -4.51
N GLY A 104 8.90 -10.88 -3.80
CA GLY A 104 9.84 -9.92 -4.38
C GLY A 104 9.18 -8.60 -4.77
N ASP A 105 9.96 -7.74 -5.44
CA ASP A 105 9.53 -6.39 -5.83
C ASP A 105 8.25 -6.44 -6.68
N THR A 106 7.28 -5.63 -6.32
CA THR A 106 5.94 -5.64 -6.93
C THR A 106 5.42 -4.21 -7.10
N ASP A 107 5.03 -3.87 -8.32
CA ASP A 107 4.25 -2.67 -8.62
C ASP A 107 2.80 -3.10 -8.80
N LEU A 108 1.94 -2.68 -7.85
CA LEU A 108 0.54 -3.06 -7.86
C LEU A 108 -0.20 -2.31 -8.98
N PRO A 109 -1.22 -2.92 -9.59
CA PRO A 109 -2.07 -2.24 -10.54
C PRO A 109 -2.74 -1.03 -9.89
N GLN A 110 -3.24 -0.11 -10.73
CA GLN A 110 -4.01 1.03 -10.25
C GLN A 110 -5.27 0.57 -9.52
N ASP A 111 -5.33 0.84 -8.24
CA ASP A 111 -6.54 0.68 -7.43
C ASP A 111 -7.47 1.89 -7.57
N TYR A 112 -8.75 1.67 -7.32
CA TYR A 112 -9.75 2.73 -7.22
C TYR A 112 -10.43 2.63 -5.85
N TRP A 113 -10.74 3.76 -5.23
CA TRP A 113 -11.41 3.75 -3.94
C TRP A 113 -12.67 2.88 -3.97
N GLU A 114 -12.76 1.90 -3.08
CA GLU A 114 -13.83 0.91 -2.95
C GLU A 114 -14.02 -0.07 -4.13
N ASN A 115 -13.35 0.12 -5.26
CA ASN A 115 -13.55 -0.69 -6.47
C ASN A 115 -12.38 -1.61 -6.84
N GLY A 116 -11.36 -1.70 -5.97
CA GLY A 116 -10.19 -2.52 -6.25
C GLY A 116 -9.40 -2.01 -7.46
N ALA A 117 -8.98 -2.93 -8.33
CA ALA A 117 -8.28 -2.61 -9.57
C ALA A 117 -9.25 -2.29 -10.74
N THR A 118 -10.55 -2.23 -10.49
CA THR A 118 -11.56 -1.97 -11.52
C THR A 118 -11.96 -0.51 -11.51
N PRO A 119 -11.87 0.20 -12.63
CA PRO A 119 -12.37 1.57 -12.72
C PRO A 119 -13.86 1.65 -12.35
N PRO A 120 -14.28 2.71 -11.64
CA PRO A 120 -15.66 2.88 -11.24
C PRO A 120 -16.61 3.17 -12.42
N TYR A 121 -16.05 3.41 -13.59
CA TYR A 121 -16.79 3.64 -14.84
C TYR A 121 -16.10 2.95 -16.00
N THR A 122 -16.85 2.55 -16.99
CA THR A 122 -16.30 2.07 -18.25
C THR A 122 -15.89 3.27 -19.09
N GLU A 123 -14.60 3.42 -19.35
CA GLU A 123 -14.15 4.38 -20.34
C GLU A 123 -14.74 4.00 -21.70
N THR A 124 -15.60 4.85 -22.24
CA THR A 124 -16.02 4.72 -23.63
C THR A 124 -14.90 5.26 -24.50
N ASP A 125 -14.34 4.39 -25.32
CA ASP A 125 -13.12 4.59 -26.14
C ASP A 125 -13.16 5.75 -27.15
N SER A 126 -14.11 6.66 -27.09
CA SER A 126 -14.13 7.79 -28.00
C SER A 126 -14.82 9.01 -27.41
N ILE A 127 -14.01 9.96 -26.99
CA ILE A 127 -14.47 11.35 -26.88
C ILE A 127 -14.43 11.93 -28.30
N VAL A 128 -15.58 12.04 -28.94
CA VAL A 128 -15.70 12.80 -30.19
C VAL A 128 -15.78 14.27 -29.84
N VAL A 129 -14.64 14.97 -29.93
CA VAL A 129 -14.62 16.43 -29.76
C VAL A 129 -14.91 17.09 -31.10
N TRP A 130 -16.05 17.77 -31.20
CA TRP A 130 -16.40 18.56 -32.36
C TRP A 130 -15.92 19.99 -32.16
N PHE A 131 -14.96 20.43 -33.00
CA PHE A 131 -14.58 21.83 -33.10
C PHE A 131 -15.44 22.48 -34.18
N ARG A 132 -15.98 23.64 -33.92
CA ARG A 132 -16.59 24.51 -34.91
C ARG A 132 -15.70 25.74 -35.12
#